data_8f3cb09979b60d662e92f824d4bcd261
#
_entry.id   8f3cb09979b60d662e92f824d4bcd261
#
_cell.length_a   1.000
_cell.length_b   1.000
_cell.length_c   1.000
_cell.angle_alpha   90.00
_cell.angle_beta   90.00
_cell.angle_gamma   90.00
#
_symmetry.space_group_name_H-M   'P 1'
#
loop_
_entity.id
_entity.type
_entity.pdbx_description
1 polymer ?
#
loop_
_entity_poly.entity_id
_entity_poly.type
_entity_poly.pdbx_seq_one_letter_code
_entity_poly.pdbx_strand_id
1 'polypeptide(L)'
;HGDLGMISTNDAVIAMSNSGETEELSDLINYVSRKNIPLISITKNKESALGRASKVVLRVIVKEEACPMGLAPTSSTTVALALGDALAVALLKRRGFKSENFAEFHPGGNLSKRLITKVKDIMYAGNTIPLVSPQTTMKEVIFKMTAAEVRGVAGVVDKNKELVGI
;
A
#
# COMPACT_ATOMS: atom_id res chain seq x y z
N HIS A 1 26.07 -2.85 -13.03
CA HIS A 1 26.48 -1.71 -13.87
C HIS A 1 25.39 -1.25 -14.85
N GLY A 2 24.59 -2.16 -15.42
CA GLY A 2 23.51 -1.82 -16.36
C GLY A 2 22.37 -0.98 -15.76
N ASP A 3 22.14 -1.10 -14.48
CA ASP A 3 21.01 -0.46 -13.78
C ASP A 3 21.14 1.08 -13.67
N LEU A 4 22.35 1.64 -13.81
CA LEU A 4 22.54 3.09 -13.84
C LEU A 4 21.77 3.76 -15.00
N GLY A 5 21.55 3.02 -16.10
CA GLY A 5 20.78 3.50 -17.24
C GLY A 5 19.30 3.73 -16.96
N MET A 6 18.76 3.17 -15.88
CA MET A 6 17.37 3.39 -15.45
C MET A 6 17.15 4.71 -14.74
N ILE A 7 18.24 5.34 -14.25
CA ILE A 7 18.16 6.58 -13.49
C ILE A 7 18.14 7.78 -14.45
N SER A 8 17.11 8.56 -14.41
CA SER A 8 16.90 9.75 -15.24
C SER A 8 17.21 11.05 -14.48
N THR A 9 17.35 12.16 -15.20
CA THR A 9 17.58 13.49 -14.61
C THR A 9 16.40 14.03 -13.80
N ASN A 10 15.22 13.42 -13.94
CA ASN A 10 14.02 13.78 -13.18
C ASN A 10 13.85 12.97 -11.89
N ASP A 11 14.78 12.06 -11.62
CA ASP A 11 14.74 11.20 -10.43
C ASP A 11 15.48 11.84 -9.26
N ALA A 12 15.24 11.28 -8.08
CA ALA A 12 16.06 11.43 -6.89
C ALA A 12 16.49 10.04 -6.43
N VAL A 13 17.77 9.89 -6.10
CA VAL A 13 18.34 8.61 -5.68
C VAL A 13 18.47 8.57 -4.16
N ILE A 14 18.04 7.48 -3.55
CA ILE A 14 18.31 7.18 -2.13
C ILE A 14 19.36 6.05 -2.08
N ALA A 15 20.50 6.32 -1.49
CA ALA A 15 21.55 5.32 -1.28
C ALA A 15 21.75 5.06 0.22
N MET A 16 21.89 3.79 0.58
CA MET A 16 22.07 3.36 1.97
C MET A 16 23.40 2.66 2.14
N SER A 17 24.21 3.15 3.08
CA SER A 17 25.43 2.50 3.52
C SER A 17 25.75 2.94 4.94
N ASN A 18 25.90 2.00 5.87
CA ASN A 18 26.16 2.33 7.27
C ASN A 18 27.47 3.12 7.42
N SER A 19 28.58 2.66 6.83
CA SER A 19 29.84 3.39 6.82
C SER A 19 29.83 4.61 5.91
N GLY A 20 29.09 4.53 4.79
CA GLY A 20 29.11 5.50 3.71
C GLY A 20 30.36 5.42 2.81
N GLU A 21 31.22 4.40 3.01
CA GLU A 21 32.48 4.18 2.29
C GLU A 21 32.46 2.89 1.46
N THR A 22 31.28 2.40 1.10
CA THR A 22 31.08 1.18 0.33
C THR A 22 31.54 1.41 -1.12
N GLU A 23 32.54 0.68 -1.58
CA GLU A 23 33.17 0.87 -2.91
C GLU A 23 32.16 0.68 -4.06
N GLU A 24 31.23 -0.25 -3.92
CA GLU A 24 30.19 -0.54 -4.91
C GLU A 24 29.28 0.66 -5.20
N LEU A 25 29.23 1.64 -4.30
CA LEU A 25 28.47 2.87 -4.51
C LEU A 25 29.23 3.95 -5.27
N SER A 26 30.54 3.78 -5.50
CA SER A 26 31.38 4.79 -6.15
C SER A 26 30.90 5.14 -7.55
N ASP A 27 30.55 4.15 -8.36
CA ASP A 27 30.03 4.37 -9.71
C ASP A 27 28.68 5.10 -9.71
N LEU A 28 27.81 4.74 -8.76
CA LEU A 28 26.54 5.42 -8.56
C LEU A 28 26.75 6.89 -8.18
N ILE A 29 27.61 7.16 -7.20
CA ILE A 29 27.94 8.52 -6.74
C ILE A 29 28.47 9.35 -7.90
N ASN A 30 29.42 8.82 -8.66
CA ASN A 30 30.01 9.49 -9.82
C ASN A 30 28.95 9.77 -10.91
N TYR A 31 28.06 8.80 -11.16
CA TYR A 31 27.02 8.94 -12.16
C TYR A 31 26.02 10.04 -11.79
N VAL A 32 25.46 9.99 -10.58
CA VAL A 32 24.45 10.97 -10.14
C VAL A 32 25.05 12.39 -10.03
N SER A 33 26.31 12.50 -9.59
CA SER A 33 27.02 13.78 -9.52
C SER A 33 27.21 14.39 -10.90
N ARG A 34 27.66 13.63 -11.90
CA ARG A 34 27.83 14.12 -13.28
C ARG A 34 26.53 14.53 -13.93
N LYS A 35 25.43 13.90 -13.58
CA LYS A 35 24.10 14.18 -14.13
C LYS A 35 23.31 15.20 -13.31
N ASN A 36 23.87 15.72 -12.21
CA ASN A 36 23.20 16.61 -11.26
C ASN A 36 21.88 16.03 -10.71
N ILE A 37 21.85 14.70 -10.53
CA ILE A 37 20.69 14.01 -9.96
C ILE A 37 20.76 14.10 -8.44
N PRO A 38 19.70 14.54 -7.75
CA PRO A 38 19.71 14.64 -6.29
C PRO A 38 19.96 13.29 -5.62
N LEU A 39 21.00 13.23 -4.78
CA LEU A 39 21.32 12.07 -3.96
C LEU A 39 20.91 12.33 -2.51
N ILE A 40 20.22 11.39 -1.92
CA ILE A 40 19.86 11.34 -0.50
C ILE A 40 20.57 10.14 0.08
N SER A 41 21.32 10.31 1.14
CA SER A 41 21.97 9.19 1.82
C SER A 41 21.31 8.83 3.15
N ILE A 42 21.28 7.54 3.42
CA ILE A 42 21.00 6.97 4.75
C ILE A 42 22.32 6.36 5.24
N THR A 43 22.99 7.02 6.18
CA THR A 43 24.32 6.62 6.63
C THR A 43 24.58 7.06 8.07
N LYS A 44 25.52 6.40 8.74
CA LYS A 44 26.00 6.80 10.06
C LYS A 44 26.88 8.06 10.00
N ASN A 45 27.69 8.19 8.94
CA ASN A 45 28.73 9.22 8.85
C ASN A 45 28.46 10.20 7.69
N LYS A 46 28.11 11.43 8.04
CA LYS A 46 27.90 12.50 7.04
C LYS A 46 29.17 12.94 6.30
N GLU A 47 30.35 12.68 6.91
CA GLU A 47 31.64 13.03 6.31
C GLU A 47 32.23 11.91 5.43
N SER A 48 31.50 10.81 5.26
CA SER A 48 31.84 9.74 4.33
C SER A 48 31.74 10.18 2.87
N ALA A 49 32.30 9.38 1.95
CA ALA A 49 32.19 9.62 0.51
C ALA A 49 30.72 9.77 0.08
N LEU A 50 29.85 8.85 0.53
CA LEU A 50 28.42 8.92 0.27
C LEU A 50 27.77 10.16 0.91
N GLY A 51 28.12 10.47 2.15
CA GLY A 51 27.56 11.63 2.86
C GLY A 51 27.91 12.96 2.18
N ARG A 52 29.17 13.16 1.83
CA ARG A 52 29.63 14.39 1.13
C ARG A 52 29.02 14.56 -0.26
N ALA A 53 28.77 13.47 -0.97
CA ALA A 53 28.16 13.52 -2.29
C ALA A 53 26.63 13.78 -2.23
N SER A 54 26.02 13.65 -1.07
CA SER A 54 24.56 13.72 -0.92
C SER A 54 24.07 15.13 -0.68
N LYS A 55 22.96 15.48 -1.32
CA LYS A 55 22.23 16.73 -1.08
C LYS A 55 21.55 16.74 0.30
N VAL A 56 21.12 15.57 0.76
CA VAL A 56 20.51 15.37 2.07
C VAL A 56 21.10 14.11 2.70
N VAL A 57 21.49 14.22 3.97
CA VAL A 57 22.00 13.09 4.74
C VAL A 57 21.04 12.78 5.88
N LEU A 58 20.44 11.59 5.84
CA LEU A 58 19.62 11.04 6.91
C LEU A 58 20.52 10.14 7.76
N ARG A 59 20.82 10.60 8.97
CA ARG A 59 21.77 9.90 9.84
C ARG A 59 21.11 8.77 10.62
N VAL A 60 21.66 7.55 10.48
CA VAL A 60 21.31 6.39 11.30
C VAL A 60 22.40 6.22 12.35
N ILE A 61 22.10 6.58 13.59
CA ILE A 61 23.04 6.45 14.70
C ILE A 61 22.47 5.42 15.67
N VAL A 62 23.20 4.32 15.83
CA VAL A 62 22.93 3.31 16.85
C VAL A 62 24.11 3.27 17.84
N LYS A 63 23.81 2.98 19.08
CA LYS A 63 24.85 2.87 20.12
C LYS A 63 25.74 1.66 19.85
N GLU A 64 25.09 0.54 19.56
CA GLU A 64 25.75 -0.75 19.31
C GLU A 64 24.86 -1.66 18.45
N GLU A 65 25.44 -2.60 17.78
CA GLU A 65 24.69 -3.68 17.14
C GLU A 65 24.27 -4.72 18.18
N ALA A 66 23.10 -5.35 17.98
CA ALA A 66 22.62 -6.40 18.89
C ALA A 66 23.39 -7.73 18.74
N CYS A 67 24.21 -7.85 17.70
CA CYS A 67 25.11 -8.99 17.52
C CYS A 67 26.15 -9.03 18.64
N PRO A 68 26.30 -10.16 19.34
CA PRO A 68 27.29 -10.29 20.43
C PRO A 68 28.73 -9.96 20.04
N MET A 69 29.07 -10.16 18.76
CA MET A 69 30.39 -9.83 18.20
C MET A 69 30.47 -8.40 17.66
N GLY A 70 29.34 -7.65 17.63
CA GLY A 70 29.28 -6.32 17.04
C GLY A 70 29.48 -6.25 15.51
N LEU A 71 29.50 -7.40 14.82
CA LEU A 71 29.83 -7.48 13.39
C LEU A 71 28.59 -7.52 12.48
N ALA A 72 27.58 -8.29 12.85
CA ALA A 72 26.38 -8.41 12.04
C ALA A 72 25.48 -7.19 12.20
N PRO A 73 25.08 -6.54 11.10
CA PRO A 73 24.15 -5.40 11.15
C PRO A 73 22.79 -5.87 11.63
N THR A 74 22.28 -5.22 12.68
CA THR A 74 21.00 -5.55 13.35
C THR A 74 20.27 -4.27 13.76
N SER A 75 20.76 -3.57 14.79
CA SER A 75 20.19 -2.30 15.23
C SER A 75 20.22 -1.25 14.13
N SER A 76 21.32 -1.16 13.40
CA SER A 76 21.48 -0.22 12.28
C SER A 76 20.50 -0.49 11.14
N THR A 77 20.30 -1.75 10.77
CA THR A 77 19.34 -2.13 9.70
C THR A 77 17.89 -1.87 10.14
N THR A 78 17.57 -2.15 11.40
CA THR A 78 16.23 -1.87 11.96
C THR A 78 15.90 -0.38 11.92
N VAL A 79 16.84 0.49 12.33
CA VAL A 79 16.66 1.94 12.29
C VAL A 79 16.58 2.44 10.84
N ALA A 80 17.40 1.91 9.93
CA ALA A 80 17.35 2.27 8.52
C ALA A 80 16.01 1.90 7.89
N LEU A 81 15.46 0.73 8.21
CA LEU A 81 14.13 0.29 7.76
C LEU A 81 13.04 1.23 8.29
N ALA A 82 13.03 1.51 9.59
CA ALA A 82 12.03 2.42 10.19
C ALA A 82 12.09 3.82 9.57
N LEU A 83 13.28 4.32 9.25
CA LEU A 83 13.48 5.60 8.57
C LEU A 83 12.95 5.57 7.14
N GLY A 84 13.16 4.46 6.43
CA GLY A 84 12.60 4.24 5.09
C GLY A 84 11.08 4.26 5.10
N ASP A 85 10.45 3.56 6.06
CA ASP A 85 9.01 3.55 6.26
C ASP A 85 8.48 4.97 6.58
N ALA A 86 9.17 5.71 7.45
CA ALA A 86 8.80 7.08 7.76
C ALA A 86 8.84 8.00 6.51
N LEU A 87 9.86 7.85 5.66
CA LEU A 87 9.94 8.56 4.38
C LEU A 87 8.79 8.19 3.45
N ALA A 88 8.49 6.90 3.31
CA ALA A 88 7.39 6.42 2.47
C ALA A 88 6.05 7.00 2.94
N VAL A 89 5.76 6.95 4.24
CA VAL A 89 4.54 7.52 4.84
C VAL A 89 4.47 9.04 4.65
N ALA A 90 5.59 9.75 4.84
CA ALA A 90 5.65 11.20 4.61
C ALA A 90 5.36 11.55 3.14
N LEU A 91 5.88 10.76 2.19
CA LEU A 91 5.62 10.94 0.76
C LEU A 91 4.16 10.64 0.40
N LEU A 92 3.56 9.58 0.95
CA LEU A 92 2.14 9.28 0.78
C LEU A 92 1.27 10.45 1.24
N LYS A 93 1.56 10.98 2.44
CA LYS A 93 0.85 12.14 2.99
C LYS A 93 1.02 13.38 2.10
N ARG A 94 2.24 13.66 1.67
CA ARG A 94 2.54 14.82 0.80
C ARG A 94 1.84 14.73 -0.56
N ARG A 95 1.71 13.53 -1.12
CA ARG A 95 1.01 13.29 -2.39
C ARG A 95 -0.51 13.21 -2.25
N GLY A 96 -1.06 13.32 -1.05
CA GLY A 96 -2.49 13.17 -0.80
C GLY A 96 -3.01 11.77 -1.16
N PHE A 97 -2.15 10.74 -1.02
CA PHE A 97 -2.52 9.36 -1.33
C PHE A 97 -3.61 8.88 -0.38
N LYS A 98 -4.70 8.37 -0.95
CA LYS A 98 -5.90 7.95 -0.22
C LYS A 98 -6.08 6.43 -0.27
N SER A 99 -6.98 5.93 0.56
CA SER A 99 -7.36 4.50 0.59
C SER A 99 -7.86 3.98 -0.75
N GLU A 100 -8.57 4.81 -1.52
CA GLU A 100 -9.07 4.47 -2.86
C GLU A 100 -7.91 4.22 -3.83
N ASN A 101 -6.85 5.04 -3.77
CA ASN A 101 -5.65 4.85 -4.57
C ASN A 101 -4.92 3.54 -4.21
N PHE A 102 -4.88 3.20 -2.91
CA PHE A 102 -4.32 1.92 -2.48
C PHE A 102 -5.11 0.74 -3.04
N ALA A 103 -6.43 0.82 -3.02
CA ALA A 103 -7.32 -0.23 -3.52
C ALA A 103 -7.16 -0.45 -5.04
N GLU A 104 -6.90 0.61 -5.81
CA GLU A 104 -6.65 0.55 -7.25
C GLU A 104 -5.41 -0.29 -7.58
N PHE A 105 -4.32 -0.15 -6.80
CA PHE A 105 -3.09 -0.91 -7.00
C PHE A 105 -3.11 -2.32 -6.40
N HIS A 106 -4.08 -2.62 -5.50
CA HIS A 106 -4.18 -3.91 -4.81
C HIS A 106 -5.57 -4.53 -4.92
N PRO A 107 -6.14 -4.73 -6.12
CA PRO A 107 -7.56 -5.11 -6.29
C PRO A 107 -7.91 -6.47 -5.68
N GLY A 108 -6.95 -7.38 -5.53
CA GLY A 108 -7.16 -8.72 -4.96
C GLY A 108 -7.18 -8.79 -3.43
N GLY A 109 -6.76 -7.74 -2.74
CA GLY A 109 -6.65 -7.73 -1.27
C GLY A 109 -8.00 -7.58 -0.55
N ASN A 110 -8.16 -8.21 0.61
CA ASN A 110 -9.40 -8.11 1.41
C ASN A 110 -9.74 -6.66 1.79
N LEU A 111 -8.72 -5.84 2.08
CA LEU A 111 -8.91 -4.42 2.39
C LEU A 111 -9.43 -3.67 1.15
N SER A 112 -8.83 -3.91 0.01
CA SER A 112 -9.21 -3.28 -1.26
C SER A 112 -10.63 -3.66 -1.67
N LYS A 113 -10.99 -4.94 -1.58
CA LYS A 113 -12.36 -5.40 -1.83
C LYS A 113 -13.38 -4.64 -0.99
N ARG A 114 -13.11 -4.41 0.31
CA ARG A 114 -14.00 -3.63 1.18
C ARG A 114 -14.14 -2.16 0.74
N LEU A 115 -13.10 -1.57 0.17
CA LEU A 115 -13.08 -0.16 -0.22
C LEU A 115 -13.71 0.11 -1.59
N ILE A 116 -13.60 -0.83 -2.53
CA ILE A 116 -14.05 -0.64 -3.92
C ILE A 116 -15.37 -1.36 -4.23
N THR A 117 -15.75 -2.41 -3.45
CA THR A 117 -16.98 -3.16 -3.69
C THR A 117 -18.21 -2.27 -3.43
N LYS A 118 -19.05 -2.15 -4.43
CA LYS A 118 -20.33 -1.43 -4.36
C LYS A 118 -21.47 -2.40 -4.07
N VAL A 119 -22.55 -1.89 -3.55
CA VAL A 119 -23.77 -2.71 -3.31
C VAL A 119 -24.18 -3.46 -4.58
N LYS A 120 -24.13 -2.83 -5.75
CA LYS A 120 -24.46 -3.46 -7.03
C LYS A 120 -23.58 -4.68 -7.39
N ASP A 121 -22.36 -4.78 -6.84
CA ASP A 121 -21.40 -5.85 -7.15
C ASP A 121 -21.67 -7.10 -6.31
N ILE A 122 -22.45 -6.98 -5.23
CA ILE A 122 -22.79 -8.04 -4.29
C ILE A 122 -24.28 -8.24 -4.06
N MET A 123 -25.11 -7.30 -4.54
CA MET A 123 -26.56 -7.42 -4.39
C MET A 123 -27.12 -8.53 -5.28
N TYR A 124 -28.15 -9.17 -4.80
CA TYR A 124 -28.99 -10.00 -5.63
C TYR A 124 -29.90 -9.14 -6.48
N ALA A 125 -30.18 -9.55 -7.72
CA ALA A 125 -30.96 -8.77 -8.64
C ALA A 125 -31.85 -9.67 -9.53
N GLY A 126 -32.89 -9.10 -10.11
CA GLY A 126 -33.77 -9.79 -11.04
C GLY A 126 -34.49 -10.98 -10.39
N ASN A 127 -34.46 -12.15 -11.05
CA ASN A 127 -35.20 -13.35 -10.63
C ASN A 127 -34.61 -14.04 -9.39
N THR A 128 -33.43 -13.62 -8.90
CA THR A 128 -32.82 -14.18 -7.69
C THR A 128 -33.38 -13.56 -6.42
N ILE A 129 -34.10 -12.43 -6.52
CA ILE A 129 -34.71 -11.78 -5.35
C ILE A 129 -36.05 -12.46 -5.05
N PRO A 130 -36.26 -12.98 -3.82
CA PRO A 130 -37.56 -13.52 -3.43
C PRO A 130 -38.55 -12.39 -3.21
N LEU A 131 -39.35 -12.11 -4.25
CA LEU A 131 -40.45 -11.12 -4.21
C LEU A 131 -41.79 -11.81 -3.96
N VAL A 132 -42.58 -11.23 -3.08
CA VAL A 132 -43.90 -11.70 -2.71
C VAL A 132 -44.91 -10.54 -2.70
N SER A 133 -46.20 -10.85 -2.74
CA SER A 133 -47.25 -9.86 -2.55
C SER A 133 -47.70 -9.75 -1.06
N PRO A 134 -48.36 -8.66 -0.64
CA PRO A 134 -48.87 -8.55 0.74
C PRO A 134 -49.86 -9.67 1.12
N GLN A 135 -50.44 -10.35 0.14
CA GLN A 135 -51.41 -11.44 0.36
C GLN A 135 -50.76 -12.83 0.37
N THR A 136 -49.47 -12.94 0.10
CA THR A 136 -48.77 -14.22 0.11
C THR A 136 -48.70 -14.80 1.52
N THR A 137 -49.01 -16.08 1.66
CA THR A 137 -48.98 -16.74 2.99
C THR A 137 -47.54 -16.89 3.50
N MET A 138 -47.36 -16.86 4.83
CA MET A 138 -46.04 -17.05 5.44
C MET A 138 -45.38 -18.37 5.04
N LYS A 139 -46.16 -19.43 4.84
CA LYS A 139 -45.67 -20.73 4.36
C LYS A 139 -44.99 -20.59 2.98
N GLU A 140 -45.64 -19.87 2.07
CA GLU A 140 -45.09 -19.62 0.72
C GLU A 140 -43.87 -18.69 0.75
N VAL A 141 -43.88 -17.68 1.65
CA VAL A 141 -42.75 -16.77 1.86
C VAL A 141 -41.52 -17.57 2.30
N ILE A 142 -41.68 -18.42 3.33
CA ILE A 142 -40.58 -19.25 3.84
C ILE A 142 -40.04 -20.18 2.73
N PHE A 143 -40.93 -20.79 1.95
CA PHE A 143 -40.51 -21.64 0.84
C PHE A 143 -39.69 -20.87 -0.21
N LYS A 144 -40.18 -19.69 -0.62
CA LYS A 144 -39.47 -18.84 -1.57
C LYS A 144 -38.11 -18.38 -1.05
N MET A 145 -38.02 -17.97 0.23
CA MET A 145 -36.76 -17.57 0.86
C MET A 145 -35.77 -18.72 0.96
N THR A 146 -36.25 -19.95 1.13
CA THR A 146 -35.39 -21.15 1.24
C THR A 146 -34.96 -21.68 -0.11
N ALA A 147 -35.82 -21.57 -1.12
CA ALA A 147 -35.53 -22.00 -2.49
C ALA A 147 -34.62 -21.05 -3.26
N ALA A 148 -34.58 -19.75 -2.87
CA ALA A 148 -33.70 -18.77 -3.44
C ALA A 148 -32.30 -18.85 -2.81
N GLU A 149 -31.27 -18.43 -3.55
CA GLU A 149 -29.91 -18.29 -3.01
C GLU A 149 -29.82 -17.24 -1.90
N VAL A 150 -30.80 -16.32 -1.87
CA VAL A 150 -30.97 -15.27 -0.86
C VAL A 150 -31.71 -15.84 0.35
N ARG A 151 -31.01 -15.99 1.45
CA ARG A 151 -31.59 -16.52 2.68
C ARG A 151 -31.93 -15.39 3.67
N GLY A 152 -33.14 -15.45 4.25
CA GLY A 152 -33.51 -14.67 5.43
C GLY A 152 -34.31 -13.39 5.16
N VAL A 153 -34.51 -12.97 3.91
CA VAL A 153 -35.26 -11.75 3.55
C VAL A 153 -36.11 -11.98 2.30
N ALA A 154 -37.35 -11.47 2.27
CA ALA A 154 -38.17 -11.39 1.07
C ALA A 154 -38.70 -9.97 0.89
N GLY A 155 -38.63 -9.43 -0.33
CA GLY A 155 -39.23 -8.15 -0.65
C GLY A 155 -40.73 -8.28 -0.89
N VAL A 156 -41.55 -7.46 -0.22
CA VAL A 156 -42.99 -7.38 -0.46
C VAL A 156 -43.25 -6.27 -1.47
N VAL A 157 -43.86 -6.63 -2.61
CA VAL A 157 -44.16 -5.68 -3.68
C VAL A 157 -45.66 -5.58 -3.95
N ASP A 158 -46.08 -4.39 -4.31
CA ASP A 158 -47.47 -4.14 -4.72
C ASP A 158 -47.76 -4.56 -6.18
N LYS A 159 -48.98 -4.23 -6.68
CA LYS A 159 -49.40 -4.51 -8.07
C LYS A 159 -48.58 -3.76 -9.12
N ASN A 160 -47.94 -2.67 -8.74
CA ASN A 160 -47.07 -1.84 -9.61
C ASN A 160 -45.62 -2.29 -9.54
N LYS A 161 -45.30 -3.36 -8.77
CA LYS A 161 -43.94 -3.86 -8.47
C LYS A 161 -43.11 -2.88 -7.63
N GLU A 162 -43.76 -1.97 -6.89
CA GLU A 162 -43.08 -1.09 -5.95
C GLU A 162 -42.88 -1.82 -4.61
N LEU A 163 -41.72 -1.63 -4.00
CA LEU A 163 -41.38 -2.25 -2.70
C LEU A 163 -42.21 -1.55 -1.61
N VAL A 164 -43.06 -2.32 -0.94
CA VAL A 164 -43.94 -1.83 0.14
C VAL A 164 -43.58 -2.42 1.51
N GLY A 165 -42.66 -3.38 1.57
CA GLY A 165 -42.19 -4.00 2.81
C GLY A 165 -41.09 -5.02 2.58
N ILE A 166 -40.52 -5.52 3.68
CA ILE A 166 -39.52 -6.61 3.73
C ILE A 166 -39.86 -7.57 4.85
#